data_18280999be2fa55a00ef442536eee012
#
_entry.id   18280999be2fa55a00ef442536eee012
#
_cell.length_a   1.000
_cell.length_b   1.000
_cell.length_c   1.000
_cell.angle_alpha   90.00
_cell.angle_beta   90.00
_cell.angle_gamma   90.00
#
_symmetry.space_group_name_H-M   'P 1'
#
loop_
_entity.id
_entity.type
_entity.pdbx_description
1 polymer ?
#
loop_
_entity_poly.entity_id
_entity_poly.type
_entity_poly.pdbx_seq_one_letter_code
_entity_poly.pdbx_strand_id
1 'polypeptide(L)'
;MSLIRGWVCEARTVEIQIDDAPRRQVAYGTVRDDTRTVCGNVNTGFGYTVNWNSFGNGVHTLRLFVDGAEFQQVAFTVTTLGVEFLRDVSAQYTLSGFPQTGRDVSVRWSEPHQNFAIVGVTQPAASASLSSSLSLSLAATASAHLESPQQGSFESGVGLIRGWICAARTVEIQIDNESRRQVAYGTERDDTREACGGNVNTGFGYTVNWNSFGDGAHILRLFVDGEELSQVTFTVTTLGVDFLRGASGEYSLQNFPLTGREVRVRWSEPHQNFVIVEAR
;
A
#
# COMPACT_ATOMS: atom_id res chain seq x y z
N MET A 1 5.13 -0.42 -5.60
CA MET A 1 4.33 -1.45 -4.90
C MET A 1 2.89 -0.96 -4.83
N SER A 2 1.91 -1.85 -5.01
CA SER A 2 0.49 -1.51 -4.95
C SER A 2 -0.32 -2.73 -4.51
N LEU A 3 -1.64 -2.57 -4.42
CA LEU A 3 -2.56 -3.63 -4.01
C LEU A 3 -3.62 -3.85 -5.09
N ILE A 4 -3.73 -5.08 -5.56
CA ILE A 4 -4.94 -5.58 -6.21
C ILE A 4 -5.90 -5.94 -5.08
N ARG A 5 -7.09 -5.35 -5.06
CA ARG A 5 -8.05 -5.51 -3.97
C ARG A 5 -9.48 -5.57 -4.46
N GLY A 6 -10.30 -6.21 -3.67
CA GLY A 6 -11.72 -6.28 -3.93
C GLY A 6 -12.45 -7.00 -2.80
N TRP A 7 -13.66 -7.45 -3.12
CA TRP A 7 -14.46 -8.27 -2.22
C TRP A 7 -15.29 -9.29 -3.02
N VAL A 8 -15.55 -10.39 -2.38
CA VAL A 8 -16.44 -11.47 -2.86
C VAL A 8 -17.26 -11.92 -1.65
N CYS A 9 -18.57 -12.04 -1.79
CA CYS A 9 -19.44 -12.38 -0.65
C CYS A 9 -19.08 -13.73 -0.02
N GLU A 10 -18.87 -14.75 -0.87
CA GLU A 10 -18.50 -16.09 -0.45
C GLU A 10 -17.54 -16.70 -1.46
N ALA A 11 -16.44 -17.26 -0.95
CA ALA A 11 -15.47 -18.01 -1.73
C ALA A 11 -14.70 -18.98 -0.83
N ARG A 12 -14.31 -20.11 -1.38
CA ARG A 12 -13.31 -21.02 -0.77
C ARG A 12 -11.91 -20.59 -1.19
N THR A 13 -11.77 -20.18 -2.45
CA THR A 13 -10.51 -19.71 -3.01
C THR A 13 -10.75 -18.47 -3.86
N VAL A 14 -9.84 -17.52 -3.77
CA VAL A 14 -9.74 -16.37 -4.66
C VAL A 14 -8.35 -16.40 -5.29
N GLU A 15 -8.30 -16.33 -6.61
CA GLU A 15 -7.05 -16.34 -7.36
C GLU A 15 -7.01 -15.19 -8.36
N ILE A 16 -5.83 -14.73 -8.69
CA ILE A 16 -5.59 -13.75 -9.74
C ILE A 16 -4.65 -14.32 -10.80
N GLN A 17 -4.77 -13.79 -11.99
CA GLN A 17 -3.85 -14.00 -13.09
C GLN A 17 -3.57 -12.67 -13.78
N ILE A 18 -2.31 -12.34 -13.99
CA ILE A 18 -1.91 -11.18 -14.78
C ILE A 18 -1.30 -11.70 -16.08
N ASP A 19 -1.87 -11.26 -17.20
CA ASP A 19 -1.54 -11.75 -18.54
C ASP A 19 -1.61 -13.29 -18.62
N ASP A 20 -0.55 -13.91 -19.11
CA ASP A 20 -0.45 -15.37 -19.24
C ASP A 20 0.38 -16.01 -18.10
N ALA A 21 0.69 -15.25 -17.03
CA ALA A 21 1.39 -15.79 -15.88
C ALA A 21 0.54 -16.86 -15.15
N PRO A 22 1.14 -17.76 -14.37
CA PRO A 22 0.38 -18.70 -13.57
C PRO A 22 -0.59 -18.00 -12.62
N ARG A 23 -1.75 -18.62 -12.36
CA ARG A 23 -2.68 -18.16 -11.34
C ARG A 23 -2.00 -18.19 -9.98
N ARG A 24 -2.30 -17.17 -9.18
CA ARG A 24 -1.79 -17.01 -7.81
C ARG A 24 -2.95 -16.90 -6.85
N GLN A 25 -2.89 -17.69 -5.79
CA GLN A 25 -3.85 -17.58 -4.70
C GLN A 25 -3.64 -16.27 -3.94
N VAL A 26 -4.74 -15.60 -3.61
CA VAL A 26 -4.73 -14.39 -2.79
C VAL A 26 -5.41 -14.67 -1.45
N ALA A 27 -4.93 -14.00 -0.40
CA ALA A 27 -5.57 -14.09 0.90
C ALA A 27 -6.99 -13.50 0.83
N TYR A 28 -7.96 -14.24 1.34
CA TYR A 28 -9.38 -13.89 1.37
C TYR A 28 -9.91 -13.95 2.81
N GLY A 29 -10.87 -13.08 3.11
CA GLY A 29 -11.50 -13.01 4.44
C GLY A 29 -11.12 -11.77 5.24
N THR A 30 -10.46 -10.78 4.64
CA THR A 30 -10.25 -9.46 5.30
C THR A 30 -11.59 -8.82 5.63
N VAL A 31 -11.69 -8.28 6.85
CA VAL A 31 -12.92 -7.61 7.33
C VAL A 31 -13.21 -6.36 6.50
N ARG A 32 -14.44 -6.30 5.98
CA ARG A 32 -15.00 -5.15 5.24
C ARG A 32 -16.41 -4.84 5.70
N ASP A 33 -16.55 -3.85 6.57
CA ASP A 33 -17.84 -3.46 7.11
C ASP A 33 -18.82 -2.93 6.06
N ASP A 34 -18.28 -2.32 4.98
CA ASP A 34 -19.06 -1.81 3.86
C ASP A 34 -19.79 -2.89 3.04
N THR A 35 -19.39 -4.16 3.17
CA THR A 35 -20.03 -5.28 2.47
C THR A 35 -21.13 -5.96 3.29
N ARG A 36 -21.28 -5.63 4.56
CA ARG A 36 -22.26 -6.25 5.47
C ARG A 36 -23.68 -6.27 4.92
N THR A 37 -24.13 -5.14 4.36
CA THR A 37 -25.49 -5.01 3.82
C THR A 37 -25.69 -5.82 2.54
N VAL A 38 -24.67 -5.94 1.72
CA VAL A 38 -24.74 -6.62 0.40
C VAL A 38 -24.53 -8.13 0.56
N CYS A 39 -23.58 -8.53 1.40
CA CYS A 39 -23.15 -9.93 1.54
C CYS A 39 -23.71 -10.64 2.77
N GLY A 40 -24.34 -9.92 3.71
CA GLY A 40 -24.69 -10.49 5.04
C GLY A 40 -23.48 -10.88 5.89
N ASN A 41 -22.28 -10.61 5.40
CA ASN A 41 -20.99 -11.01 5.96
C ASN A 41 -19.97 -9.88 5.78
N VAL A 42 -19.00 -9.81 6.66
CA VAL A 42 -17.93 -8.81 6.63
C VAL A 42 -16.58 -9.40 6.22
N ASN A 43 -16.38 -10.71 6.28
CA ASN A 43 -15.13 -11.37 5.91
C ASN A 43 -15.05 -11.63 4.41
N THR A 44 -15.16 -10.58 3.63
CA THR A 44 -15.37 -10.63 2.17
C THR A 44 -14.20 -10.07 1.38
N GLY A 45 -13.27 -9.39 2.03
CA GLY A 45 -12.17 -8.71 1.36
C GLY A 45 -11.07 -9.66 0.90
N PHE A 46 -10.48 -9.36 -0.24
CA PHE A 46 -9.24 -9.98 -0.70
C PHE A 46 -8.22 -8.91 -1.08
N GLY A 47 -6.93 -9.29 -1.04
CA GLY A 47 -5.85 -8.40 -1.44
C GLY A 47 -4.60 -9.15 -1.86
N TYR A 48 -3.93 -8.64 -2.90
CA TYR A 48 -2.66 -9.12 -3.38
C TYR A 48 -1.70 -7.97 -3.61
N THR A 49 -0.55 -8.00 -2.93
CA THR A 49 0.51 -7.01 -3.12
C THR A 49 1.25 -7.28 -4.42
N VAL A 50 1.40 -6.25 -5.23
CA VAL A 50 2.04 -6.34 -6.53
C VAL A 50 3.12 -5.26 -6.69
N ASN A 51 4.26 -5.66 -7.27
CA ASN A 51 5.24 -4.72 -7.79
C ASN A 51 4.99 -4.52 -9.29
N TRP A 52 4.33 -3.42 -9.65
CA TRP A 52 4.03 -3.16 -11.06
C TRP A 52 5.27 -3.03 -11.93
N ASN A 53 6.40 -2.61 -11.34
CA ASN A 53 7.65 -2.47 -12.11
C ASN A 53 8.16 -3.80 -12.68
N SER A 54 7.74 -4.94 -12.14
CA SER A 54 8.16 -6.26 -12.65
C SER A 54 7.43 -6.68 -13.94
N PHE A 55 6.35 -5.98 -14.34
CA PHE A 55 5.57 -6.33 -15.54
C PHE A 55 6.01 -5.59 -16.81
N GLY A 56 6.78 -4.51 -16.67
CA GLY A 56 7.14 -3.65 -17.79
C GLY A 56 6.06 -2.62 -18.14
N ASN A 57 6.39 -1.76 -19.11
CA ASN A 57 5.46 -0.74 -19.59
C ASN A 57 4.45 -1.34 -20.58
N GLY A 58 3.22 -0.89 -20.49
CA GLY A 58 2.20 -1.25 -21.50
C GLY A 58 0.85 -1.61 -20.89
N VAL A 59 0.01 -2.18 -21.74
CA VAL A 59 -1.32 -2.65 -21.36
C VAL A 59 -1.22 -4.11 -20.90
N HIS A 60 -1.78 -4.37 -19.74
CA HIS A 60 -1.83 -5.69 -19.10
C HIS A 60 -3.27 -6.07 -18.80
N THR A 61 -3.53 -7.35 -18.59
CA THR A 61 -4.84 -7.89 -18.26
C THR A 61 -4.79 -8.59 -16.91
N LEU A 62 -5.66 -8.19 -16.00
CA LEU A 62 -5.91 -8.89 -14.74
C LEU A 62 -7.18 -9.73 -14.87
N ARG A 63 -7.11 -11.01 -14.54
CA ARG A 63 -8.25 -11.90 -14.38
C ARG A 63 -8.40 -12.29 -12.93
N LEU A 64 -9.62 -12.25 -12.44
CA LEU A 64 -10.01 -12.71 -11.10
C LEU A 64 -10.76 -14.01 -11.22
N PHE A 65 -10.38 -15.00 -10.41
CA PHE A 65 -11.07 -16.30 -10.34
C PHE A 65 -11.62 -16.50 -8.93
N VAL A 66 -12.82 -17.01 -8.85
CA VAL A 66 -13.50 -17.39 -7.61
C VAL A 66 -13.85 -18.86 -7.70
N ASP A 67 -13.36 -19.66 -6.75
CA ASP A 67 -13.54 -21.12 -6.73
C ASP A 67 -13.16 -21.79 -8.06
N GLY A 68 -12.10 -21.29 -8.71
CA GLY A 68 -11.55 -21.78 -9.96
C GLY A 68 -12.24 -21.26 -11.23
N ALA A 69 -13.39 -20.60 -11.14
CA ALA A 69 -14.08 -20.01 -12.28
C ALA A 69 -13.67 -18.54 -12.49
N GLU A 70 -13.48 -18.12 -13.74
CA GLU A 70 -13.21 -16.71 -14.05
C GLU A 70 -14.46 -15.87 -13.69
N PHE A 71 -14.23 -14.87 -12.80
CA PHE A 71 -15.28 -14.00 -12.30
C PHE A 71 -15.27 -12.64 -12.96
N GLN A 72 -14.06 -12.09 -13.21
CA GLN A 72 -13.90 -10.75 -13.77
C GLN A 72 -12.57 -10.62 -14.51
N GLN A 73 -12.57 -9.78 -15.55
CA GLN A 73 -11.35 -9.37 -16.26
C GLN A 73 -11.30 -7.86 -16.38
N VAL A 74 -10.09 -7.27 -16.20
CA VAL A 74 -9.84 -5.84 -16.30
C VAL A 74 -8.54 -5.59 -17.06
N ALA A 75 -8.58 -4.70 -18.07
CA ALA A 75 -7.36 -4.17 -18.71
C ALA A 75 -6.89 -2.92 -17.96
N PHE A 76 -5.59 -2.80 -17.80
CA PHE A 76 -4.95 -1.66 -17.13
C PHE A 76 -3.59 -1.35 -17.76
N THR A 77 -3.07 -0.14 -17.53
CA THR A 77 -1.76 0.28 -18.06
C THR A 77 -0.75 0.40 -16.93
N VAL A 78 0.43 -0.18 -17.15
CA VAL A 78 1.58 -0.04 -16.25
C VAL A 78 2.57 0.97 -16.83
N THR A 79 3.07 1.84 -15.97
CA THR A 79 4.21 2.73 -16.24
C THR A 79 5.29 2.44 -15.20
N THR A 80 6.48 2.07 -15.67
CA THR A 80 7.61 1.70 -14.81
C THR A 80 8.72 2.75 -14.87
N LEU A 81 9.62 2.69 -13.92
CA LEU A 81 10.85 3.49 -13.88
C LEU A 81 12.03 2.82 -14.63
N GLY A 82 11.76 1.70 -15.32
CA GLY A 82 12.78 0.93 -16.03
C GLY A 82 13.64 0.02 -15.15
N VAL A 83 13.35 -0.03 -13.86
CA VAL A 83 13.97 -0.93 -12.87
C VAL A 83 12.88 -1.57 -12.03
N GLU A 84 13.09 -2.81 -11.60
CA GLU A 84 12.10 -3.52 -10.79
C GLU A 84 11.94 -2.88 -9.41
N PHE A 85 13.04 -2.46 -8.80
CA PHE A 85 13.04 -1.82 -7.48
C PHE A 85 14.09 -0.70 -7.43
N LEU A 86 13.63 0.54 -7.24
CA LEU A 86 14.47 1.72 -7.14
C LEU A 86 14.92 1.91 -5.68
N ARG A 87 16.23 1.80 -5.42
CA ARG A 87 16.85 1.90 -4.10
C ARG A 87 17.68 3.16 -3.96
N ASP A 88 17.87 3.60 -2.71
CA ASP A 88 18.81 4.67 -2.34
C ASP A 88 18.52 6.01 -3.04
N VAL A 89 17.27 6.24 -3.45
CA VAL A 89 16.83 7.52 -4.02
C VAL A 89 16.13 8.34 -2.97
N SER A 90 16.63 9.57 -2.78
CA SER A 90 16.02 10.58 -1.92
C SER A 90 15.60 11.76 -2.78
N ALA A 91 14.31 11.95 -2.96
CA ALA A 91 13.77 13.06 -3.76
C ALA A 91 12.49 13.60 -3.12
N GLN A 92 12.41 14.93 -3.05
CA GLN A 92 11.21 15.63 -2.56
C GLN A 92 10.88 16.77 -3.52
N TYR A 93 9.58 16.94 -3.78
CA TYR A 93 9.06 17.96 -4.70
C TYR A 93 7.88 18.69 -4.07
N THR A 94 7.69 19.95 -4.48
CA THR A 94 6.50 20.72 -4.14
C THR A 94 5.60 20.79 -5.38
N LEU A 95 4.37 20.35 -5.22
CA LEU A 95 3.33 20.39 -6.24
C LEU A 95 2.43 21.59 -5.94
N SER A 96 2.61 22.67 -6.70
CA SER A 96 1.90 23.94 -6.41
C SER A 96 0.48 23.92 -6.93
N GLY A 97 -0.43 24.52 -6.15
CA GLY A 97 -1.82 24.70 -6.53
C GLY A 97 -2.69 23.45 -6.37
N PHE A 98 -2.30 22.48 -5.55
CA PHE A 98 -3.08 21.27 -5.30
C PHE A 98 -3.56 21.18 -3.84
N PRO A 99 -4.82 20.77 -3.60
CA PRO A 99 -5.90 20.40 -4.55
C PRO A 99 -6.60 21.60 -5.18
N GLN A 100 -6.21 22.80 -4.78
CA GLN A 100 -6.75 24.08 -5.29
C GLN A 100 -5.66 25.15 -5.25
N THR A 101 -5.83 26.18 -6.06
CA THR A 101 -4.94 27.36 -6.09
C THR A 101 -4.68 27.91 -4.67
N GLY A 102 -3.42 28.17 -4.35
CA GLY A 102 -2.99 28.67 -3.05
C GLY A 102 -2.71 27.61 -1.99
N ARG A 103 -2.84 26.32 -2.32
CA ARG A 103 -2.33 25.20 -1.52
C ARG A 103 -1.23 24.49 -2.28
N ASP A 104 -0.21 24.08 -1.58
CA ASP A 104 0.89 23.30 -2.13
C ASP A 104 1.02 21.98 -1.36
N VAL A 105 1.37 20.92 -2.08
CA VAL A 105 1.60 19.60 -1.50
C VAL A 105 3.06 19.23 -1.71
N SER A 106 3.73 18.83 -0.65
CA SER A 106 5.06 18.23 -0.73
C SER A 106 4.94 16.71 -0.86
N VAL A 107 5.59 16.15 -1.86
CA VAL A 107 5.70 14.71 -2.07
C VAL A 107 7.16 14.28 -1.97
N ARG A 108 7.39 13.11 -1.37
CA ARG A 108 8.71 12.50 -1.24
C ARG A 108 8.69 11.08 -1.75
N TRP A 109 9.79 10.66 -2.42
CA TRP A 109 9.95 9.28 -2.82
C TRP A 109 9.94 8.36 -1.59
N SER A 110 9.16 7.32 -1.65
CA SER A 110 9.08 6.26 -0.65
C SER A 110 9.54 4.94 -1.24
N GLU A 111 10.71 4.49 -0.84
CA GLU A 111 11.29 3.24 -1.32
C GLU A 111 10.38 2.04 -1.02
N PRO A 112 9.82 1.86 0.18
CA PRO A 112 8.92 0.74 0.46
C PRO A 112 7.67 0.72 -0.43
N HIS A 113 7.16 1.89 -0.82
CA HIS A 113 5.99 2.01 -1.69
C HIS A 113 6.33 2.00 -3.18
N GLN A 114 7.62 2.22 -3.54
CA GLN A 114 8.04 2.43 -4.94
C GLN A 114 7.15 3.48 -5.64
N ASN A 115 6.81 4.53 -4.89
CA ASN A 115 5.97 5.65 -5.31
C ASN A 115 6.23 6.88 -4.42
N PHE A 116 5.65 8.00 -4.77
CA PHE A 116 5.68 9.21 -3.94
C PHE A 116 4.62 9.15 -2.83
N ALA A 117 5.01 9.51 -1.61
CA ALA A 117 4.11 9.74 -0.49
C ALA A 117 3.96 11.24 -0.24
N ILE A 118 2.76 11.68 0.12
CA ILE A 118 2.51 13.05 0.57
C ILE A 118 3.14 13.20 1.96
N VAL A 119 4.02 14.19 2.12
CA VAL A 119 4.77 14.42 3.37
C VAL A 119 4.52 15.81 3.96
N GLY A 120 3.72 16.62 3.30
CA GLY A 120 3.34 17.94 3.81
C GLY A 120 2.29 18.60 2.92
N VAL A 121 1.45 19.41 3.57
CA VAL A 121 0.47 20.28 2.91
C VAL A 121 0.68 21.68 3.48
N THR A 122 1.10 22.60 2.62
CA THR A 122 1.26 24.01 3.02
C THR A 122 -0.03 24.77 2.74
N GLN A 123 -0.60 25.35 3.80
CA GLN A 123 -1.51 26.48 3.67
C GLN A 123 -0.70 27.77 3.80
N PRO A 124 -1.15 28.91 3.23
CA PRO A 124 -0.52 30.18 3.55
C PRO A 124 -0.59 30.41 5.06
N ALA A 125 0.59 30.37 5.67
CA ALA A 125 0.91 30.73 7.06
C ALA A 125 0.11 30.08 8.21
N ALA A 126 0.61 28.95 8.70
CA ALA A 126 0.67 28.60 10.12
C ALA A 126 1.87 27.66 10.34
N SER A 127 2.77 28.06 11.22
CA SER A 127 4.03 27.34 11.50
C SER A 127 3.78 26.08 12.30
N ALA A 128 4.27 24.94 11.84
CA ALA A 128 4.31 23.72 12.61
C ALA A 128 5.76 23.26 12.84
N SER A 129 6.08 22.95 14.09
CA SER A 129 7.38 22.48 14.56
C SER A 129 7.48 20.95 14.42
N LEU A 130 8.60 20.48 13.89
CA LEU A 130 8.95 19.07 13.79
C LEU A 130 9.68 18.62 15.07
N SER A 131 9.18 17.59 15.72
CA SER A 131 9.90 16.87 16.78
C SER A 131 10.27 15.48 16.29
N SER A 132 11.57 15.18 16.34
CA SER A 132 12.11 13.85 16.04
C SER A 132 12.24 13.02 17.31
N SER A 133 11.68 11.83 17.34
CA SER A 133 11.89 10.84 18.39
C SER A 133 12.65 9.63 17.85
N LEU A 134 13.70 9.24 18.57
CA LEU A 134 14.51 8.05 18.33
C LEU A 134 13.77 6.82 18.90
N SER A 135 13.64 5.78 18.11
CA SER A 135 13.08 4.51 18.54
C SER A 135 14.06 3.36 18.29
N LEU A 136 14.20 2.50 19.29
CA LEU A 136 14.95 1.25 19.16
C LEU A 136 14.09 0.24 18.38
N SER A 137 14.67 -0.33 17.32
CA SER A 137 14.08 -1.48 16.64
C SER A 137 14.57 -2.77 17.30
N LEU A 138 13.66 -3.62 17.75
CA LEU A 138 13.99 -5.02 18.03
C LEU A 138 14.17 -5.76 16.70
N ALA A 139 15.23 -6.55 16.63
CA ALA A 139 15.52 -7.38 15.48
C ALA A 139 14.38 -8.39 15.23
N ALA A 140 13.79 -8.32 14.04
CA ALA A 140 12.82 -9.31 13.59
C ALA A 140 13.47 -10.70 13.57
N THR A 141 12.80 -11.69 14.14
CA THR A 141 13.17 -13.09 13.96
C THR A 141 12.99 -13.47 12.50
N ALA A 142 13.85 -14.33 11.96
CA ALA A 142 13.86 -14.73 10.54
C ALA A 142 12.57 -15.43 10.05
N SER A 143 11.51 -15.47 10.83
CA SER A 143 10.24 -16.12 10.56
C SER A 143 9.08 -15.18 10.25
N ALA A 144 9.28 -13.86 10.29
CA ALA A 144 8.24 -12.86 9.99
C ALA A 144 8.86 -11.48 9.71
N HIS A 145 8.17 -10.66 8.92
CA HIS A 145 8.57 -9.29 8.64
C HIS A 145 7.38 -8.41 8.28
N LEU A 146 7.27 -7.25 8.96
CA LEU A 146 6.37 -6.16 8.59
C LEU A 146 7.09 -5.26 7.57
N GLU A 147 6.60 -5.21 6.34
CA GLU A 147 7.24 -4.48 5.25
C GLU A 147 6.69 -3.06 5.07
N SER A 148 5.44 -2.82 5.47
CA SER A 148 4.80 -1.51 5.40
C SER A 148 3.65 -1.44 6.42
N PRO A 149 3.50 -0.30 7.17
CA PRO A 149 4.47 0.80 7.27
C PRO A 149 5.78 0.37 7.93
N GLN A 150 6.84 1.12 7.66
CA GLN A 150 8.13 0.95 8.33
C GLN A 150 8.31 1.98 9.44
N GLN A 151 9.26 1.71 10.34
CA GLN A 151 9.64 2.67 11.37
C GLN A 151 10.06 4.01 10.76
N GLY A 152 9.34 5.08 11.12
CA GLY A 152 9.57 6.43 10.62
C GLY A 152 9.11 6.69 9.17
N SER A 153 8.37 5.77 8.56
CA SER A 153 7.81 5.99 7.23
C SER A 153 6.74 7.09 7.22
N PHE A 154 6.48 7.61 6.03
CA PHE A 154 5.38 8.54 5.76
C PHE A 154 4.31 7.82 4.96
N GLU A 155 3.09 7.92 5.46
CA GLU A 155 1.92 7.29 4.88
C GLU A 155 0.91 8.38 4.46
N SER A 156 0.24 8.16 3.35
CA SER A 156 -0.79 9.08 2.84
C SER A 156 -1.76 8.37 1.89
N GLY A 157 -2.98 8.89 1.81
CA GLY A 157 -4.00 8.37 0.90
C GLY A 157 -4.44 6.94 1.21
N VAL A 158 -4.77 6.18 0.17
CA VAL A 158 -5.10 4.76 0.31
C VAL A 158 -3.85 3.93 0.14
N GLY A 159 -3.42 3.30 1.22
CA GLY A 159 -2.19 2.52 1.31
C GLY A 159 -2.42 1.07 1.73
N LEU A 160 -1.32 0.41 2.06
CA LEU A 160 -1.28 -1.01 2.37
C LEU A 160 -0.42 -1.27 3.60
N ILE A 161 -1.00 -1.97 4.58
CA ILE A 161 -0.25 -2.67 5.62
C ILE A 161 0.05 -4.05 5.06
N ARG A 162 1.33 -4.44 5.02
CA ARG A 162 1.75 -5.70 4.40
C ARG A 162 3.01 -6.27 5.05
N GLY A 163 3.18 -7.57 4.85
CA GLY A 163 4.35 -8.30 5.29
C GLY A 163 4.20 -9.78 5.03
N TRP A 164 5.02 -10.57 5.69
CA TRP A 164 4.96 -12.03 5.64
C TRP A 164 5.27 -12.66 6.99
N ILE A 165 4.73 -13.84 7.21
CA ILE A 165 4.91 -14.66 8.40
C ILE A 165 4.98 -16.10 7.93
N CYS A 166 6.00 -16.86 8.35
CA CYS A 166 6.19 -18.23 7.89
C CYS A 166 5.05 -19.16 8.28
N ALA A 167 4.49 -18.99 9.47
CA ALA A 167 3.35 -19.76 9.94
C ALA A 167 2.53 -18.95 10.93
N ALA A 168 1.22 -18.89 10.70
CA ALA A 168 0.24 -18.28 11.62
C ALA A 168 -1.13 -18.93 11.42
N ARG A 169 -1.94 -18.95 12.48
CA ARG A 169 -3.37 -19.26 12.42
C ARG A 169 -4.19 -17.99 12.23
N THR A 170 -3.79 -16.93 12.93
CA THR A 170 -4.40 -15.61 12.85
C THR A 170 -3.34 -14.52 12.78
N VAL A 171 -3.60 -13.52 11.95
CA VAL A 171 -2.81 -12.29 11.88
C VAL A 171 -3.74 -11.12 12.13
N GLU A 172 -3.37 -10.26 13.07
CA GLU A 172 -4.17 -9.09 13.45
C GLU A 172 -3.29 -7.86 13.47
N ILE A 173 -3.90 -6.72 13.21
CA ILE A 173 -3.27 -5.40 13.31
C ILE A 173 -4.06 -4.52 14.28
N GLN A 174 -3.36 -3.57 14.88
CA GLN A 174 -3.96 -2.51 15.68
C GLN A 174 -3.24 -1.19 15.35
N ILE A 175 -4.01 -0.15 15.05
CA ILE A 175 -3.49 1.20 14.87
C ILE A 175 -3.91 2.01 16.09
N ASP A 176 -2.92 2.63 16.73
CA ASP A 176 -3.09 3.40 17.98
C ASP A 176 -3.86 2.59 19.04
N ASN A 177 -4.99 3.13 19.48
CA ASN A 177 -5.86 2.50 20.48
C ASN A 177 -7.16 1.93 19.86
N GLU A 178 -7.21 1.77 18.53
CA GLU A 178 -8.38 1.13 17.91
C GLU A 178 -8.47 -0.36 18.28
N SER A 179 -9.61 -0.96 18.00
CA SER A 179 -9.77 -2.41 18.16
C SER A 179 -8.86 -3.16 17.19
N ARG A 180 -8.34 -4.32 17.62
CA ARG A 180 -7.63 -5.24 16.74
C ARG A 180 -8.50 -5.65 15.57
N ARG A 181 -7.89 -5.73 14.40
CA ARG A 181 -8.55 -6.15 13.16
C ARG A 181 -7.83 -7.35 12.59
N GLN A 182 -8.55 -8.43 12.35
CA GLN A 182 -8.00 -9.58 11.64
C GLN A 182 -7.74 -9.22 10.18
N VAL A 183 -6.57 -9.61 9.68
CA VAL A 183 -6.17 -9.45 8.29
C VAL A 183 -6.08 -10.79 7.59
N ALA A 184 -6.35 -10.82 6.29
CA ALA A 184 -6.20 -12.03 5.50
C ALA A 184 -4.73 -12.42 5.42
N TYR A 185 -4.47 -13.72 5.61
CA TYR A 185 -3.15 -14.33 5.61
C TYR A 185 -3.12 -15.53 4.67
N GLY A 186 -1.98 -15.80 4.06
CA GLY A 186 -1.80 -16.92 3.16
C GLY A 186 -1.67 -16.51 1.67
N THR A 187 -1.43 -15.23 1.37
CA THR A 187 -1.07 -14.81 0.02
C THR A 187 0.25 -15.45 -0.39
N GLU A 188 0.29 -15.99 -1.60
CA GLU A 188 1.49 -16.64 -2.15
C GLU A 188 2.64 -15.65 -2.36
N ARG A 189 3.82 -15.98 -1.81
CA ARG A 189 5.06 -15.22 -1.83
C ARG A 189 6.25 -16.13 -2.10
N ASP A 190 6.70 -16.20 -3.34
CA ASP A 190 7.87 -17.03 -3.72
C ASP A 190 9.17 -16.55 -3.08
N ASP A 191 9.30 -15.25 -2.82
CA ASP A 191 10.47 -14.63 -2.21
C ASP A 191 10.70 -15.04 -0.74
N THR A 192 9.69 -15.60 -0.08
CA THR A 192 9.80 -16.08 1.30
C THR A 192 10.08 -17.59 1.41
N ARG A 193 10.09 -18.30 0.28
CA ARG A 193 10.24 -19.77 0.24
C ARG A 193 11.44 -20.27 1.02
N GLU A 194 12.59 -19.67 0.83
CA GLU A 194 13.82 -20.08 1.52
C GLU A 194 13.75 -19.80 3.02
N ALA A 195 13.33 -18.58 3.41
CA ALA A 195 13.20 -18.15 4.81
C ALA A 195 12.17 -18.97 5.58
N CYS A 196 11.14 -19.48 4.89
CA CYS A 196 9.99 -20.17 5.49
C CYS A 196 10.00 -21.71 5.26
N GLY A 197 11.16 -22.30 4.97
CA GLY A 197 11.30 -23.75 4.86
C GLY A 197 10.45 -24.38 3.75
N GLY A 198 10.24 -23.66 2.64
CA GLY A 198 9.46 -24.08 1.49
C GLY A 198 8.02 -23.57 1.46
N ASN A 199 7.50 -23.02 2.58
CA ASN A 199 6.17 -22.42 2.59
C ASN A 199 6.18 -21.11 1.81
N VAL A 200 5.25 -20.97 0.89
CA VAL A 200 5.04 -19.76 0.08
C VAL A 200 3.76 -19.01 0.44
N ASN A 201 2.84 -19.63 1.19
CA ASN A 201 1.58 -19.01 1.60
C ASN A 201 1.78 -18.18 2.87
N THR A 202 2.65 -17.19 2.81
CA THR A 202 3.19 -16.45 3.95
C THR A 202 2.78 -14.99 4.01
N GLY A 203 2.24 -14.45 2.91
CA GLY A 203 1.91 -13.03 2.81
C GLY A 203 0.64 -12.67 3.56
N PHE A 204 0.64 -11.50 4.18
CA PHE A 204 -0.56 -10.83 4.67
C PHE A 204 -0.66 -9.41 4.11
N GLY A 205 -1.89 -8.88 4.04
CA GLY A 205 -2.12 -7.53 3.57
C GLY A 205 -3.46 -6.96 4.02
N TYR A 206 -3.48 -5.68 4.32
CA TYR A 206 -4.68 -4.93 4.69
C TYR A 206 -4.68 -3.56 4.02
N THR A 207 -5.74 -3.26 3.27
CA THR A 207 -5.93 -1.93 2.69
C THR A 207 -6.40 -0.96 3.75
N VAL A 208 -5.78 0.18 3.80
CA VAL A 208 -6.06 1.24 4.76
C VAL A 208 -6.23 2.58 4.05
N ASN A 209 -7.20 3.39 4.48
CA ASN A 209 -7.25 4.80 4.13
C ASN A 209 -6.55 5.58 5.24
N TRP A 210 -5.29 5.95 5.03
CA TRP A 210 -4.50 6.68 6.01
C TRP A 210 -5.13 8.01 6.39
N ASN A 211 -5.85 8.65 5.45
CA ASN A 211 -6.48 9.94 5.70
C ASN A 211 -7.50 9.90 6.86
N SER A 212 -8.06 8.73 7.18
CA SER A 212 -9.03 8.59 8.27
C SER A 212 -8.43 8.64 9.68
N PHE A 213 -7.10 8.56 9.81
CA PHE A 213 -6.41 8.64 11.11
C PHE A 213 -6.01 10.07 11.49
N GLY A 214 -6.02 11.01 10.52
CA GLY A 214 -5.57 12.39 10.72
C GLY A 214 -4.06 12.56 10.58
N ASP A 215 -3.62 13.82 10.68
CA ASP A 215 -2.19 14.15 10.56
C ASP A 215 -1.45 13.83 11.86
N GLY A 216 -0.24 13.30 11.75
CA GLY A 216 0.66 13.10 12.88
C GLY A 216 1.30 11.75 12.98
N ALA A 217 1.89 11.48 14.14
CA ALA A 217 2.54 10.21 14.44
C ALA A 217 1.50 9.18 14.92
N HIS A 218 1.57 7.99 14.36
CA HIS A 218 0.70 6.85 14.66
C HIS A 218 1.54 5.61 14.95
N ILE A 219 0.95 4.64 15.64
CA ILE A 219 1.58 3.38 16.02
C ILE A 219 0.79 2.23 15.40
N LEU A 220 1.46 1.38 14.63
CA LEU A 220 0.94 0.09 14.21
C LEU A 220 1.54 -1.02 15.06
N ARG A 221 0.69 -1.90 15.58
CA ARG A 221 1.08 -3.16 16.22
C ARG A 221 0.61 -4.33 15.39
N LEU A 222 1.48 -5.31 15.21
CA LEU A 222 1.21 -6.57 14.54
C LEU A 222 1.13 -7.70 15.55
N PHE A 223 0.05 -8.46 15.50
CA PHE A 223 -0.17 -9.62 16.37
C PHE A 223 -0.24 -10.89 15.53
N VAL A 224 0.37 -11.95 16.05
CA VAL A 224 0.34 -13.29 15.46
C VAL A 224 -0.16 -14.27 16.52
N ASP A 225 -1.22 -15.00 16.20
CA ASP A 225 -1.87 -15.94 17.11
C ASP A 225 -2.20 -15.32 18.49
N GLY A 226 -2.54 -14.02 18.50
CA GLY A 226 -2.90 -13.24 19.68
C GLY A 226 -1.75 -12.54 20.40
N GLU A 227 -0.49 -12.88 20.12
CA GLU A 227 0.70 -12.28 20.72
C GLU A 227 1.25 -11.12 19.87
N GLU A 228 1.70 -10.05 20.51
CA GLU A 228 2.32 -8.91 19.82
C GLU A 228 3.70 -9.32 19.28
N LEU A 229 3.85 -9.30 17.96
CA LEU A 229 5.10 -9.63 17.27
C LEU A 229 5.98 -8.42 17.05
N SER A 230 5.39 -7.30 16.64
CA SER A 230 6.16 -6.08 16.32
C SER A 230 5.30 -4.83 16.44
N GLN A 231 5.98 -3.70 16.62
CA GLN A 231 5.39 -2.37 16.65
C GLN A 231 6.26 -1.41 15.84
N VAL A 232 5.63 -0.53 15.05
CA VAL A 232 6.29 0.53 14.32
C VAL A 232 5.57 1.86 14.53
N THR A 233 6.32 2.96 14.53
CA THR A 233 5.79 4.32 14.52
C THR A 233 5.98 4.91 13.13
N PHE A 234 4.95 5.52 12.58
CA PHE A 234 4.94 6.16 11.26
C PHE A 234 4.20 7.50 11.33
N THR A 235 4.30 8.30 10.28
CA THR A 235 3.65 9.61 10.21
C THR A 235 2.62 9.62 9.10
N VAL A 236 1.39 10.02 9.40
CA VAL A 236 0.35 10.24 8.40
C VAL A 236 0.33 11.71 8.01
N THR A 237 0.18 11.95 6.70
CA THR A 237 -0.09 13.29 6.16
C THR A 237 -1.34 13.23 5.29
N THR A 238 -2.33 14.02 5.65
CA THR A 238 -3.64 14.08 4.97
C THR A 238 -3.81 15.38 4.17
N LEU A 239 -4.81 15.39 3.31
CA LEU A 239 -5.26 16.61 2.62
C LEU A 239 -6.35 17.35 3.40
N GLY A 240 -6.59 16.98 4.68
CA GLY A 240 -7.62 17.55 5.56
C GLY A 240 -9.02 16.99 5.33
N VAL A 241 -9.14 15.93 4.54
CA VAL A 241 -10.39 15.19 4.28
C VAL A 241 -10.08 13.70 4.13
N ASP A 242 -11.02 12.85 4.54
CA ASP A 242 -10.83 11.39 4.42
C ASP A 242 -10.76 10.93 2.97
N PHE A 243 -11.53 11.58 2.09
CA PHE A 243 -11.56 11.26 0.67
C PHE A 243 -11.78 12.50 -0.19
N LEU A 244 -10.76 12.90 -0.93
CA LEU A 244 -10.79 14.04 -1.84
C LEU A 244 -11.40 13.63 -3.18
N ARG A 245 -12.56 14.23 -3.52
CA ARG A 245 -13.29 13.95 -4.77
C ARG A 245 -13.14 15.07 -5.78
N GLY A 246 -13.15 14.70 -7.06
CA GLY A 246 -13.14 15.64 -8.19
C GLY A 246 -11.88 16.48 -8.32
N ALA A 247 -10.81 16.18 -7.55
CA ALA A 247 -9.53 16.83 -7.73
C ALA A 247 -8.79 16.27 -8.95
N SER A 248 -8.07 17.14 -9.63
CA SER A 248 -7.18 16.77 -10.72
C SER A 248 -5.87 17.56 -10.60
N GLY A 249 -4.77 16.96 -11.02
CA GLY A 249 -3.47 17.61 -11.05
C GLY A 249 -2.47 16.69 -11.71
N GLU A 250 -1.62 17.26 -12.57
CA GLU A 250 -0.53 16.56 -13.22
C GLU A 250 0.73 17.42 -13.14
N TYR A 251 1.86 16.83 -12.75
CA TYR A 251 3.10 17.55 -12.47
C TYR A 251 4.30 16.82 -13.05
N SER A 252 5.25 17.57 -13.59
CA SER A 252 6.54 17.08 -14.03
C SER A 252 7.58 17.22 -12.92
N LEU A 253 8.19 16.11 -12.55
CA LEU A 253 9.25 16.04 -11.55
C LEU A 253 10.59 15.85 -12.25
N GLN A 254 11.39 16.91 -12.26
CA GLN A 254 12.69 16.94 -12.95
C GLN A 254 13.76 16.24 -12.12
N ASN A 255 14.75 15.64 -12.81
CA ASN A 255 15.89 14.97 -12.19
C ASN A 255 15.49 13.78 -11.27
N PHE A 256 14.48 13.01 -11.69
CA PHE A 256 14.07 11.79 -11.02
C PHE A 256 13.97 10.61 -11.99
N PRO A 257 14.51 9.42 -11.65
CA PRO A 257 15.26 9.08 -10.43
C PRO A 257 16.73 9.57 -10.46
N LEU A 258 17.20 10.05 -11.61
CA LEU A 258 18.56 10.54 -11.84
C LEU A 258 18.52 11.91 -12.53
N THR A 259 19.62 12.65 -12.42
CA THR A 259 19.81 13.93 -13.14
C THR A 259 19.56 13.75 -14.64
N GLY A 260 18.75 14.64 -15.22
CA GLY A 260 18.38 14.62 -16.64
C GLY A 260 17.21 13.69 -17.00
N ARG A 261 16.65 12.97 -16.03
CA ARG A 261 15.42 12.19 -16.20
C ARG A 261 14.23 12.98 -15.68
N GLU A 262 13.07 12.69 -16.24
CA GLU A 262 11.80 13.32 -15.85
C GLU A 262 10.74 12.26 -15.60
N VAL A 263 9.94 12.47 -14.56
CA VAL A 263 8.75 11.65 -14.26
C VAL A 263 7.54 12.55 -14.19
N ARG A 264 6.45 12.12 -14.80
CA ARG A 264 5.16 12.78 -14.68
C ARG A 264 4.28 12.03 -13.70
N VAL A 265 3.73 12.75 -12.73
CA VAL A 265 2.80 12.22 -11.73
C VAL A 265 1.44 12.87 -11.91
N ARG A 266 0.38 12.10 -11.70
CA ARG A 266 -1.01 12.56 -11.78
C ARG A 266 -1.77 12.15 -10.54
N TRP A 267 -2.67 13.04 -10.06
CA TRP A 267 -3.58 12.69 -8.98
C TRP A 267 -4.47 11.51 -9.37
N SER A 268 -4.57 10.55 -8.48
CA SER A 268 -5.42 9.37 -8.61
C SER A 268 -6.43 9.34 -7.47
N GLU A 269 -7.68 9.64 -7.77
CA GLU A 269 -8.75 9.62 -6.78
C GLU A 269 -8.90 8.26 -6.08
N PRO A 270 -8.84 7.10 -6.77
CA PRO A 270 -8.90 5.79 -6.10
C PRO A 270 -7.75 5.52 -5.13
N HIS A 271 -6.57 6.09 -5.37
CA HIS A 271 -5.40 5.95 -4.49
C HIS A 271 -5.31 7.06 -3.45
N GLN A 272 -6.10 8.16 -3.61
CA GLN A 272 -5.97 9.37 -2.79
C GLN A 272 -4.51 9.83 -2.69
N ASN A 273 -3.76 9.67 -3.78
CA ASN A 273 -2.34 9.97 -3.91
C ASN A 273 -1.95 10.20 -5.37
N PHE A 274 -0.72 10.63 -5.60
CA PHE A 274 -0.17 10.77 -6.94
C PHE A 274 0.39 9.44 -7.44
N VAL A 275 0.15 9.15 -8.72
CA VAL A 275 0.66 7.97 -9.41
C VAL A 275 1.54 8.38 -10.58
N ILE A 276 2.58 7.62 -10.85
CA ILE A 276 3.47 7.83 -12.00
C ILE A 276 2.72 7.45 -13.26
N VAL A 277 2.64 8.36 -14.22
CA VAL A 277 1.96 8.16 -15.51
C VAL A 277 2.90 8.19 -16.69
N GLU A 278 4.12 8.71 -16.50
CA GLU A 278 5.16 8.73 -17.53
C GLU A 278 6.55 8.79 -16.88
N ALA A 279 7.54 8.13 -17.48
CA ALA A 279 8.96 8.24 -17.16
C ALA A 279 9.78 8.38 -18.46
N ARG A 280 10.63 9.42 -18.52
CA ARG A 280 11.45 9.75 -19.71
C ARG A 280 12.94 9.78 -19.39
#